data_6c2ed20ab7c654242244d1e69f5a2573
#
_entry.id   6c2ed20ab7c654242244d1e69f5a2573
#
_cell.length_a   1.000
_cell.length_b   1.000
_cell.length_c   1.000
_cell.angle_alpha   90.00
_cell.angle_beta   90.00
_cell.angle_gamma   90.00
#
_symmetry.space_group_name_H-M   'P 1'
#
loop_
_entity.id
_entity.type
_entity.pdbx_description
1 polymer ?
#
loop_
_entity_poly.entity_id
_entity_poly.type
_entity_poly.pdbx_seq_one_letter_code
_entity_poly.pdbx_strand_id
1 'polypeptide(L)'
;GYPESHDKDRMMYEAITNGNGAGAFPVNGNLTNALNRMGAIGATSILVPGPKMIWHFAELGNNQSIYTCDNGTVNDESTTVPGDCKLSTKTQVQWTENWLSDTRRTSILSDWSKMIKLKTTEPVFMGDHTISPDASNVRQRIYIYDNSFPTTQLRNVVVLANFSVANLTINPSFPTDVYTYPMTWYDLMNNNAPVVITSPTALISVNSGRFRVFGNQPSTLSNIDFDVASNEILVYPNPAKNIFSISKGANQIEIYTLTGQLVKSFENIQMEQE
;
A
#
# COMPACT_ATOMS: atom_id res chain seq x y z
N GLY A 1 -12.31 3.43 -7.25
CA GLY A 1 -12.38 3.74 -5.81
C GLY A 1 -11.09 4.36 -5.30
N TYR A 2 -11.16 5.10 -4.20
CA TYR A 2 -10.01 5.76 -3.57
C TYR A 2 -10.28 5.95 -2.07
N PRO A 3 -9.26 5.84 -1.20
CA PRO A 3 -9.40 6.13 0.22
C PRO A 3 -9.33 7.64 0.52
N GLU A 4 -8.59 8.40 -0.27
CA GLU A 4 -8.34 9.84 -0.14
C GLU A 4 -8.50 10.57 -1.46
N SER A 5 -8.83 11.87 -1.40
CA SER A 5 -8.89 12.76 -2.55
C SER A 5 -8.57 14.20 -2.14
N HIS A 6 -8.55 15.12 -3.12
CA HIS A 6 -8.40 16.55 -2.88
C HIS A 6 -9.61 17.22 -2.19
N ASP A 7 -10.75 16.51 -2.10
CA ASP A 7 -12.00 17.06 -1.53
C ASP A 7 -12.21 16.65 -0.08
N LYS A 8 -11.40 15.74 0.45
CA LYS A 8 -11.51 15.22 1.80
C LYS A 8 -10.19 15.22 2.50
N ASP A 9 -10.20 15.40 3.80
CA ASP A 9 -9.00 15.37 4.59
C ASP A 9 -8.32 13.99 4.56
N ARG A 10 -7.06 13.98 4.87
CA ARG A 10 -6.22 12.79 4.86
C ARG A 10 -6.72 11.76 5.87
N MET A 11 -6.77 10.51 5.47
CA MET A 11 -7.12 9.41 6.37
C MET A 11 -6.27 9.39 7.64
N MET A 12 -4.98 9.72 7.48
CA MET A 12 -4.05 9.79 8.60
C MET A 12 -4.35 10.98 9.53
N TYR A 13 -4.67 12.14 8.98
CA TYR A 13 -5.06 13.31 9.77
C TYR A 13 -6.33 13.03 10.56
N GLU A 14 -7.36 12.53 9.89
CA GLU A 14 -8.62 12.12 10.52
C GLU A 14 -8.40 11.07 11.62
N ALA A 15 -7.56 10.07 11.36
CA ALA A 15 -7.25 9.03 12.33
C ALA A 15 -6.57 9.59 13.59
N ILE A 16 -5.60 10.48 13.44
CA ILE A 16 -4.86 11.05 14.57
C ILE A 16 -5.71 12.05 15.35
N THR A 17 -6.57 12.82 14.67
CA THR A 17 -7.36 13.89 15.27
C THR A 17 -8.68 13.38 15.86
N ASN A 18 -9.39 12.54 15.10
CA ASN A 18 -10.76 12.12 15.39
C ASN A 18 -10.90 10.63 15.69
N GLY A 19 -9.80 9.86 15.60
CA GLY A 19 -9.82 8.43 15.78
C GLY A 19 -10.12 8.01 17.24
N ASN A 20 -10.37 6.72 17.44
CA ASN A 20 -10.62 6.18 18.77
C ASN A 20 -9.37 6.28 19.66
N GLY A 21 -9.50 7.03 20.76
CA GLY A 21 -8.44 7.23 21.77
C GLY A 21 -8.42 6.18 22.89
N ALA A 22 -9.35 5.23 22.89
CA ALA A 22 -9.44 4.16 23.89
C ALA A 22 -8.93 2.82 23.37
N GLY A 23 -8.82 1.81 24.25
CA GLY A 23 -8.43 0.45 23.89
C GLY A 23 -6.91 0.21 23.92
N ALA A 24 -6.50 -0.99 23.51
CA ALA A 24 -5.09 -1.41 23.59
C ALA A 24 -4.19 -0.72 22.56
N PHE A 25 -4.77 -0.32 21.42
CA PHE A 25 -4.06 0.32 20.31
C PHE A 25 -4.77 1.61 19.88
N PRO A 26 -4.82 2.65 20.74
CA PRO A 26 -5.52 3.91 20.45
C PRO A 26 -4.91 4.58 19.22
N VAL A 27 -5.74 5.26 18.44
CA VAL A 27 -5.33 5.94 17.18
C VAL A 27 -5.19 7.44 17.38
N ASN A 28 -6.14 8.02 18.13
CA ASN A 28 -6.12 9.46 18.44
C ASN A 28 -4.79 9.83 19.10
N GLY A 29 -4.10 10.82 18.57
CA GLY A 29 -2.80 11.27 19.05
C GLY A 29 -1.65 10.26 18.87
N ASN A 30 -1.87 9.11 18.22
CA ASN A 30 -0.86 8.05 18.10
C ASN A 30 -0.51 7.77 16.62
N LEU A 31 0.54 8.42 16.15
CA LEU A 31 1.00 8.28 14.76
C LEU A 31 1.32 6.82 14.37
N THR A 32 1.96 6.05 15.25
CA THR A 32 2.34 4.66 14.94
C THR A 32 1.12 3.78 14.73
N ASN A 33 0.12 3.86 15.61
CA ASN A 33 -1.11 3.07 15.46
C ASN A 33 -1.95 3.55 14.28
N ALA A 34 -1.90 4.83 13.95
CA ALA A 34 -2.56 5.38 12.77
C ALA A 34 -1.89 4.89 11.49
N LEU A 35 -0.54 4.95 11.39
CA LEU A 35 0.21 4.43 10.23
C LEU A 35 -0.04 2.93 10.00
N ASN A 36 -0.13 2.13 11.05
CA ASN A 36 -0.44 0.69 10.94
C ASN A 36 -1.77 0.43 10.19
N ARG A 37 -2.74 1.35 10.24
CA ARG A 37 -4.03 1.20 9.57
C ARG A 37 -3.96 1.42 8.06
N MET A 38 -2.91 2.08 7.57
CA MET A 38 -2.75 2.31 6.13
C MET A 38 -2.61 0.98 5.36
N GLY A 39 -2.06 -0.07 5.98
CA GLY A 39 -2.06 -1.42 5.41
C GLY A 39 -3.47 -1.96 5.20
N ALA A 40 -4.33 -1.90 6.22
CA ALA A 40 -5.74 -2.31 6.11
C ALA A 40 -6.54 -1.45 5.10
N ILE A 41 -6.31 -0.13 5.09
CA ILE A 41 -6.91 0.79 4.11
C ILE A 41 -6.49 0.40 2.68
N GLY A 42 -5.19 0.15 2.46
CA GLY A 42 -4.68 -0.33 1.16
C GLY A 42 -5.34 -1.63 0.74
N ALA A 43 -5.38 -2.64 1.62
CA ALA A 43 -5.95 -3.95 1.32
C ALA A 43 -7.43 -3.87 0.93
N THR A 44 -8.21 -3.01 1.61
CA THR A 44 -9.66 -2.86 1.34
C THR A 44 -9.98 -1.91 0.21
N SER A 45 -9.04 -1.09 -0.24
CA SER A 45 -9.24 -0.17 -1.37
C SER A 45 -8.54 -0.63 -2.64
N ILE A 46 -7.25 -0.98 -2.59
CA ILE A 46 -6.45 -1.33 -3.77
C ILE A 46 -6.89 -2.66 -4.37
N LEU A 47 -7.06 -3.70 -3.54
CA LEU A 47 -7.33 -5.06 -4.02
C LEU A 47 -8.73 -5.25 -4.61
N VAL A 48 -9.72 -4.45 -4.21
CA VAL A 48 -11.07 -4.51 -4.82
C VAL A 48 -10.99 -4.30 -6.33
N PRO A 49 -11.68 -5.08 -7.17
CA PRO A 49 -11.71 -4.89 -8.62
C PRO A 49 -12.06 -3.48 -9.08
N GLY A 50 -11.65 -3.12 -10.29
CA GLY A 50 -11.88 -1.82 -10.92
C GLY A 50 -10.78 -0.78 -10.66
N PRO A 51 -10.85 0.40 -11.33
CA PRO A 51 -9.82 1.43 -11.28
C PRO A 51 -9.67 2.06 -9.90
N LYS A 52 -8.44 2.45 -9.57
CA LYS A 52 -8.04 3.04 -8.28
C LYS A 52 -7.34 4.37 -8.48
N MET A 53 -7.51 5.24 -7.49
CA MET A 53 -6.74 6.46 -7.36
C MET A 53 -6.01 6.43 -6.00
N ILE A 54 -4.74 6.72 -6.01
CA ILE A 54 -3.93 6.99 -4.83
C ILE A 54 -3.63 8.48 -4.85
N TRP A 55 -4.10 9.20 -3.82
CA TRP A 55 -3.79 10.59 -3.68
C TRP A 55 -2.34 10.74 -3.20
N HIS A 56 -1.61 11.76 -3.69
CA HIS A 56 -0.18 11.91 -3.47
C HIS A 56 0.23 11.72 -2.01
N PHE A 57 1.24 10.92 -1.77
CA PHE A 57 1.83 10.56 -0.48
C PHE A 57 0.90 9.81 0.49
N ALA A 58 -0.27 9.32 0.04
CA ALA A 58 -1.09 8.40 0.81
C ALA A 58 -0.33 7.08 1.08
N GLU A 59 0.47 6.65 0.13
CA GLU A 59 1.35 5.47 0.21
C GLU A 59 2.48 5.62 1.24
N LEU A 60 2.72 6.83 1.72
CA LEU A 60 3.64 7.13 2.82
C LEU A 60 2.89 7.57 4.10
N GLY A 61 1.56 7.47 4.10
CA GLY A 61 0.74 7.86 5.24
C GLY A 61 0.86 9.34 5.57
N ASN A 62 0.68 10.22 4.57
CA ASN A 62 0.67 11.66 4.79
C ASN A 62 -0.40 12.02 5.84
N ASN A 63 0.04 12.65 6.93
CA ASN A 63 -0.80 13.01 8.07
C ASN A 63 -1.03 14.52 8.22
N GLN A 64 -0.63 15.31 7.24
CA GLN A 64 -0.92 16.75 7.22
C GLN A 64 -2.33 16.98 6.66
N SER A 65 -3.13 17.79 7.35
CA SER A 65 -4.46 18.16 6.84
C SER A 65 -4.34 18.87 5.50
N ILE A 66 -5.23 18.53 4.60
CA ILE A 66 -5.39 19.27 3.36
C ILE A 66 -5.89 20.70 3.63
N TYR A 67 -6.38 21.06 4.77
CA TYR A 67 -6.85 22.38 5.20
C TYR A 67 -5.84 23.15 6.08
N THR A 68 -4.55 22.78 5.97
CA THR A 68 -3.48 23.49 6.66
C THR A 68 -3.22 24.84 6.03
N CYS A 69 -3.30 25.89 6.80
CA CYS A 69 -3.03 27.27 6.43
C CYS A 69 -1.53 27.57 6.41
N ASP A 70 -1.12 28.72 5.86
CA ASP A 70 0.29 29.11 5.79
C ASP A 70 0.95 29.30 7.15
N ASN A 71 0.15 29.61 8.18
CA ASN A 71 0.62 29.73 9.57
C ASN A 71 0.71 28.39 10.32
N GLY A 72 0.34 27.27 9.66
CA GLY A 72 0.36 25.93 10.25
C GLY A 72 -0.92 25.54 11.01
N THR A 73 -1.91 26.42 11.15
CA THR A 73 -3.23 26.06 11.73
C THR A 73 -4.08 25.30 10.69
N VAL A 74 -5.16 24.67 11.13
CA VAL A 74 -6.07 23.96 10.24
C VAL A 74 -7.43 24.67 10.22
N ASN A 75 -7.90 25.04 9.04
CA ASN A 75 -9.18 25.75 8.84
C ASN A 75 -9.30 27.07 9.61
N ASP A 76 -8.22 27.67 10.04
CA ASP A 76 -8.22 28.94 10.76
C ASP A 76 -7.71 30.08 9.88
N GLU A 77 -8.60 30.66 9.10
CA GLU A 77 -8.31 31.79 8.20
C GLU A 77 -8.09 33.14 8.93
N SER A 78 -8.10 33.14 10.27
CA SER A 78 -8.06 34.36 11.06
C SER A 78 -6.74 35.15 10.92
N THR A 79 -5.76 34.59 10.23
CA THR A 79 -4.40 35.00 10.50
C THR A 79 -3.75 35.88 9.47
N THR A 80 -4.05 35.89 8.17
CA THR A 80 -3.34 36.84 7.30
C THR A 80 -3.81 36.94 5.86
N VAL A 81 -4.13 35.82 5.21
CA VAL A 81 -4.48 35.84 3.77
C VAL A 81 -5.77 35.03 3.58
N PRO A 82 -6.88 35.68 3.22
CA PRO A 82 -8.12 34.95 2.93
C PRO A 82 -7.89 33.86 1.88
N GLY A 83 -8.22 32.62 2.22
CA GLY A 83 -8.09 31.47 1.34
C GLY A 83 -6.73 30.76 1.37
N ASP A 84 -5.81 31.11 2.27
CA ASP A 84 -4.52 30.45 2.43
C ASP A 84 -4.63 29.00 2.92
N CYS A 85 -5.78 28.65 3.53
CA CYS A 85 -6.11 27.27 3.91
C CYS A 85 -6.74 26.43 2.78
N LYS A 86 -6.83 26.96 1.58
CA LYS A 86 -7.37 26.23 0.42
C LYS A 86 -6.32 25.33 -0.21
N LEU A 87 -6.45 24.08 0.02
CA LEU A 87 -5.47 23.06 -0.28
C LEU A 87 -5.40 22.53 -1.67
N SER A 88 -6.35 22.84 -2.51
CA SER A 88 -6.23 22.56 -3.94
C SER A 88 -4.99 23.20 -4.57
N THR A 89 -4.35 24.13 -3.85
CA THR A 89 -3.19 24.87 -4.32
C THR A 89 -1.88 24.58 -3.58
N LYS A 90 -1.92 23.83 -2.45
CA LYS A 90 -0.73 23.57 -1.64
C LYS A 90 -0.14 22.20 -1.93
N THR A 91 1.05 22.20 -2.47
CA THR A 91 1.85 20.99 -2.64
C THR A 91 2.49 20.65 -1.30
N GLN A 92 2.09 19.52 -0.72
CA GLN A 92 2.75 19.00 0.47
C GLN A 92 4.05 18.32 0.07
N VAL A 93 5.15 18.72 0.65
CA VAL A 93 6.49 18.30 0.26
C VAL A 93 7.03 17.26 1.24
N GLN A 94 6.95 16.00 0.89
CA GLN A 94 7.43 14.91 1.73
C GLN A 94 8.96 14.81 1.82
N TRP A 95 9.70 15.39 0.87
CA TRP A 95 11.18 15.42 0.89
C TRP A 95 11.76 16.29 1.98
N THR A 96 11.07 17.33 2.40
CA THR A 96 11.48 18.10 3.58
C THR A 96 11.19 17.38 4.88
N GLU A 97 10.20 16.48 4.89
CA GLU A 97 9.81 15.67 6.04
C GLU A 97 10.65 14.39 6.17
N ASN A 98 11.42 14.05 5.15
CA ASN A 98 12.26 12.84 5.09
C ASN A 98 11.50 11.54 5.42
N TRP A 99 10.26 11.39 4.95
CA TRP A 99 9.39 10.25 5.28
C TRP A 99 9.95 8.90 4.83
N LEU A 100 10.80 8.88 3.82
CA LEU A 100 11.45 7.65 3.36
C LEU A 100 12.49 7.10 4.35
N SER A 101 12.89 7.87 5.36
CA SER A 101 13.74 7.38 6.46
C SER A 101 12.91 6.74 7.60
N ASP A 102 11.60 6.94 7.63
CA ASP A 102 10.70 6.33 8.62
C ASP A 102 10.27 4.93 8.16
N THR A 103 10.80 3.90 8.82
CA THR A 103 10.51 2.49 8.49
C THR A 103 9.03 2.13 8.56
N ARG A 104 8.23 2.83 9.37
CA ARG A 104 6.77 2.63 9.43
C ARG A 104 6.11 3.07 8.13
N ARG A 105 6.57 4.17 7.54
CA ARG A 105 6.06 4.74 6.29
C ARG A 105 6.53 3.94 5.07
N THR A 106 7.79 3.54 5.05
CA THR A 106 8.29 2.67 3.98
C THR A 106 7.66 1.28 4.01
N SER A 107 7.22 0.80 5.18
CA SER A 107 6.40 -0.42 5.28
C SER A 107 5.05 -0.27 4.58
N ILE A 108 4.39 0.90 4.69
CA ILE A 108 3.13 1.17 3.97
C ILE A 108 3.39 1.15 2.46
N LEU A 109 4.41 1.87 2.00
CA LEU A 109 4.82 1.90 0.59
C LEU A 109 5.08 0.48 0.05
N SER A 110 5.79 -0.34 0.82
CA SER A 110 6.06 -1.74 0.46
C SER A 110 4.75 -2.55 0.37
N ASP A 111 3.89 -2.48 1.38
CA ASP A 111 2.61 -3.20 1.38
C ASP A 111 1.73 -2.78 0.18
N TRP A 112 1.60 -1.47 -0.07
CA TRP A 112 0.78 -0.97 -1.18
C TRP A 112 1.37 -1.32 -2.55
N SER A 113 2.69 -1.27 -2.70
CA SER A 113 3.38 -1.69 -3.92
C SER A 113 3.14 -3.17 -4.22
N LYS A 114 3.21 -4.04 -3.19
CA LYS A 114 2.88 -5.47 -3.32
C LYS A 114 1.41 -5.68 -3.71
N MET A 115 0.48 -4.94 -3.10
CA MET A 115 -0.94 -5.00 -3.44
C MET A 115 -1.22 -4.56 -4.87
N ILE A 116 -0.61 -3.46 -5.32
CA ILE A 116 -0.75 -2.96 -6.70
C ILE A 116 -0.23 -4.01 -7.67
N LYS A 117 0.95 -4.55 -7.41
CA LYS A 117 1.55 -5.57 -8.25
C LYS A 117 0.68 -6.83 -8.29
N LEU A 118 0.22 -7.32 -7.15
CA LEU A 118 -0.69 -8.46 -7.07
C LEU A 118 -1.94 -8.21 -7.93
N LYS A 119 -2.58 -7.05 -7.74
CA LYS A 119 -3.78 -6.66 -8.50
C LYS A 119 -3.56 -6.55 -10.01
N THR A 120 -2.42 -6.05 -10.43
CA THR A 120 -2.14 -5.83 -11.87
C THR A 120 -1.61 -7.07 -12.57
N THR A 121 -1.10 -8.05 -11.83
CA THR A 121 -0.51 -9.27 -12.38
C THR A 121 -1.50 -10.43 -12.37
N GLU A 122 -2.32 -10.56 -11.32
CA GLU A 122 -3.21 -11.71 -11.15
C GLU A 122 -4.61 -11.44 -11.74
N PRO A 123 -5.04 -12.20 -12.75
CA PRO A 123 -6.30 -11.95 -13.46
C PRO A 123 -7.54 -11.98 -12.56
N VAL A 124 -7.53 -12.73 -11.45
CA VAL A 124 -8.66 -12.81 -10.50
C VAL A 124 -9.13 -11.44 -10.02
N PHE A 125 -8.25 -10.43 -9.97
CA PHE A 125 -8.62 -9.07 -9.56
C PHE A 125 -9.36 -8.27 -10.64
N MET A 126 -9.60 -8.85 -11.82
CA MET A 126 -10.51 -8.32 -12.84
C MET A 126 -11.92 -8.93 -12.74
N GLY A 127 -12.10 -9.93 -11.88
CA GLY A 127 -13.37 -10.63 -11.68
C GLY A 127 -14.36 -9.90 -10.78
N ASP A 128 -15.25 -10.67 -10.17
CA ASP A 128 -16.30 -10.17 -9.26
C ASP A 128 -15.82 -10.07 -7.81
N HIS A 129 -16.59 -9.37 -6.98
CA HIS A 129 -16.30 -9.28 -5.55
C HIS A 129 -17.55 -9.07 -4.71
N THR A 130 -17.44 -9.45 -3.42
CA THR A 130 -18.40 -9.11 -2.38
C THR A 130 -17.68 -8.49 -1.19
N ILE A 131 -18.31 -7.49 -0.56
CA ILE A 131 -17.79 -6.83 0.64
C ILE A 131 -18.76 -7.12 1.79
N SER A 132 -18.24 -7.64 2.88
CA SER A 132 -19.02 -8.03 4.06
C SER A 132 -18.39 -7.44 5.33
N PRO A 133 -18.74 -6.19 5.69
CA PRO A 133 -18.35 -5.63 6.98
C PRO A 133 -19.14 -6.30 8.11
N ASP A 134 -18.62 -6.26 9.34
CA ASP A 134 -19.43 -6.56 10.51
C ASP A 134 -20.35 -5.37 10.88
N ALA A 135 -21.26 -5.59 11.84
CA ALA A 135 -22.22 -4.57 12.26
C ALA A 135 -21.56 -3.29 12.81
N SER A 136 -20.34 -3.38 13.32
CA SER A 136 -19.56 -2.23 13.81
C SER A 136 -18.64 -1.62 12.77
N ASN A 137 -18.58 -2.19 11.56
CA ASN A 137 -17.69 -1.81 10.47
C ASN A 137 -16.18 -1.86 10.78
N VAL A 138 -15.78 -2.46 11.89
CA VAL A 138 -14.36 -2.56 12.27
C VAL A 138 -13.68 -3.83 11.75
N ARG A 139 -14.46 -4.87 11.41
CA ARG A 139 -14.00 -6.06 10.71
C ARG A 139 -14.49 -5.99 9.27
N GLN A 140 -13.58 -6.11 8.33
CA GLN A 140 -13.92 -6.13 6.91
C GLN A 140 -13.50 -7.47 6.32
N ARG A 141 -14.38 -8.05 5.51
CA ARG A 141 -14.12 -9.19 4.66
C ARG A 141 -14.44 -8.82 3.23
N ILE A 142 -13.50 -9.06 2.32
CA ILE A 142 -13.73 -8.92 0.89
C ILE A 142 -13.43 -10.28 0.27
N TYR A 143 -14.35 -10.78 -0.53
CA TYR A 143 -14.18 -11.97 -1.33
C TYR A 143 -14.12 -11.55 -2.80
N ILE A 144 -13.01 -11.88 -3.46
CA ILE A 144 -12.75 -11.57 -4.87
C ILE A 144 -12.65 -12.90 -5.59
N TYR A 145 -13.33 -13.04 -6.73
CA TYR A 145 -13.36 -14.30 -7.44
C TYR A 145 -13.58 -14.14 -8.94
N ASP A 146 -13.07 -15.11 -9.68
CA ASP A 146 -13.39 -15.30 -11.09
C ASP A 146 -13.66 -16.79 -11.36
N ASN A 147 -14.93 -17.15 -11.51
CA ASN A 147 -15.36 -18.53 -11.69
C ASN A 147 -15.05 -19.08 -13.08
N SER A 148 -14.56 -18.28 -14.02
CA SER A 148 -14.10 -18.76 -15.33
C SER A 148 -12.77 -19.52 -15.24
N PHE A 149 -11.97 -19.28 -14.18
CA PHE A 149 -10.71 -19.99 -13.97
C PHE A 149 -10.92 -21.32 -13.23
N PRO A 150 -10.09 -22.35 -13.51
CA PRO A 150 -10.11 -23.60 -12.75
C PRO A 150 -9.57 -23.41 -11.33
N THR A 151 -9.89 -24.31 -10.40
CA THR A 151 -9.40 -24.28 -9.00
C THR A 151 -7.89 -24.48 -8.87
N THR A 152 -7.22 -24.91 -9.93
CA THR A 152 -5.75 -25.04 -10.02
C THR A 152 -5.06 -23.72 -10.32
N GLN A 153 -5.81 -22.66 -10.55
CA GLN A 153 -5.32 -21.29 -10.70
C GLN A 153 -5.80 -20.40 -9.54
N LEU A 154 -5.17 -19.25 -9.37
CA LEU A 154 -5.62 -18.25 -8.41
C LEU A 154 -6.93 -17.62 -8.91
N ARG A 155 -8.05 -18.16 -8.43
CA ARG A 155 -9.42 -17.74 -8.80
C ARG A 155 -10.23 -17.16 -7.64
N ASN A 156 -9.79 -17.40 -6.40
CA ASN A 156 -10.48 -16.95 -5.20
C ASN A 156 -9.50 -16.28 -4.24
N VAL A 157 -9.83 -15.08 -3.82
CA VAL A 157 -9.05 -14.31 -2.86
C VAL A 157 -9.95 -13.82 -1.73
N VAL A 158 -9.53 -14.04 -0.49
CA VAL A 158 -10.19 -13.53 0.72
C VAL A 158 -9.30 -12.52 1.39
N VAL A 159 -9.77 -11.28 1.49
CA VAL A 159 -9.10 -10.18 2.21
C VAL A 159 -9.82 -9.98 3.54
N LEU A 160 -9.04 -9.96 4.62
CA LEU A 160 -9.52 -9.68 5.97
C LEU A 160 -8.80 -8.43 6.49
N ALA A 161 -9.54 -7.47 7.04
CA ALA A 161 -8.96 -6.25 7.61
C ALA A 161 -9.60 -5.91 8.96
N ASN A 162 -8.77 -5.46 9.89
CA ASN A 162 -9.17 -5.08 11.24
C ASN A 162 -8.94 -3.58 11.46
N PHE A 163 -10.02 -2.80 11.53
CA PHE A 163 -9.99 -1.36 11.82
C PHE A 163 -10.20 -1.03 13.30
N SER A 164 -10.34 -2.04 14.17
CA SER A 164 -10.50 -1.86 15.61
C SER A 164 -9.20 -1.39 16.28
N VAL A 165 -9.34 -0.84 17.47
CA VAL A 165 -8.23 -0.54 18.41
C VAL A 165 -7.85 -1.75 19.28
N ALA A 166 -8.24 -2.95 18.89
CA ALA A 166 -7.92 -4.23 19.53
C ALA A 166 -7.56 -5.28 18.49
N ASN A 167 -6.77 -6.27 18.87
CA ASN A 167 -6.58 -7.47 18.07
C ASN A 167 -7.89 -8.26 18.06
N LEU A 168 -8.34 -8.69 16.90
CA LEU A 168 -9.60 -9.39 16.70
C LEU A 168 -9.41 -10.68 15.92
N THR A 169 -10.40 -11.55 16.01
CA THR A 169 -10.58 -12.66 15.09
C THR A 169 -11.70 -12.35 14.11
N ILE A 170 -11.53 -12.75 12.86
CA ILE A 170 -12.50 -12.54 11.79
C ILE A 170 -12.88 -13.87 11.19
N ASN A 171 -14.19 -14.09 10.99
CA ASN A 171 -14.67 -15.21 10.21
C ASN A 171 -14.40 -14.94 8.73
N PRO A 172 -13.55 -15.74 8.07
CA PRO A 172 -13.18 -15.52 6.67
C PRO A 172 -14.30 -15.92 5.71
N SER A 173 -15.21 -16.80 6.12
CA SER A 173 -16.25 -17.42 5.27
C SER A 173 -15.67 -17.82 3.92
N PHE A 174 -14.66 -18.70 3.94
CA PHE A 174 -14.05 -19.24 2.72
C PHE A 174 -15.10 -19.97 1.88
N PRO A 175 -15.01 -19.94 0.53
CA PRO A 175 -15.98 -20.60 -0.34
C PRO A 175 -16.00 -22.11 -0.13
N THR A 176 -17.19 -22.71 -0.24
CA THR A 176 -17.43 -24.16 -0.03
C THR A 176 -17.99 -24.87 -1.27
N ASP A 177 -18.35 -24.13 -2.29
CA ASP A 177 -18.98 -24.62 -3.52
C ASP A 177 -18.09 -25.60 -4.31
N VAL A 178 -16.77 -25.33 -4.31
CA VAL A 178 -15.77 -26.10 -5.06
C VAL A 178 -14.59 -26.59 -4.21
N TYR A 179 -14.63 -26.36 -2.90
CA TYR A 179 -13.55 -26.72 -1.98
C TYR A 179 -14.04 -27.59 -0.82
N THR A 180 -13.20 -28.57 -0.48
CA THR A 180 -13.39 -29.43 0.71
C THR A 180 -12.34 -29.08 1.75
N TYR A 181 -12.76 -28.92 3.00
CA TYR A 181 -11.87 -28.61 4.12
C TYR A 181 -11.56 -29.85 4.97
N PRO A 182 -10.36 -29.96 5.56
CA PRO A 182 -9.26 -28.98 5.54
C PRO A 182 -8.58 -28.86 4.18
N MET A 183 -8.16 -27.64 3.83
CA MET A 183 -7.36 -27.39 2.64
C MET A 183 -6.30 -26.30 2.89
N THR A 184 -5.29 -26.26 2.04
CA THR A 184 -4.27 -25.22 2.08
C THR A 184 -4.73 -24.00 1.28
N TRP A 185 -4.66 -22.84 1.91
CA TRP A 185 -4.70 -21.51 1.31
C TRP A 185 -3.32 -20.87 1.44
N TYR A 186 -3.07 -19.82 0.68
CA TYR A 186 -1.76 -19.15 0.61
C TYR A 186 -1.89 -17.70 1.05
N ASP A 187 -1.04 -17.25 1.99
CA ASP A 187 -0.95 -15.85 2.37
C ASP A 187 -0.18 -15.07 1.30
N LEU A 188 -0.92 -14.42 0.41
CA LEU A 188 -0.37 -13.75 -0.77
C LEU A 188 0.53 -12.55 -0.43
N MET A 189 0.37 -11.97 0.75
CA MET A 189 1.19 -10.86 1.21
C MET A 189 2.41 -11.30 2.02
N ASN A 190 2.48 -12.59 2.36
CA ASN A 190 3.59 -13.21 3.08
C ASN A 190 4.25 -14.29 2.22
N ASN A 191 4.77 -13.90 1.05
CA ASN A 191 5.51 -14.76 0.13
C ASN A 191 4.80 -16.08 -0.21
N ASN A 192 3.48 -16.03 -0.38
CA ASN A 192 2.65 -17.23 -0.62
C ASN A 192 2.79 -18.30 0.46
N ALA A 193 3.03 -17.93 1.71
CA ALA A 193 3.17 -18.88 2.81
C ALA A 193 1.92 -19.76 2.90
N PRO A 194 2.06 -21.10 2.90
CA PRO A 194 0.93 -22.01 2.99
C PRO A 194 0.29 -21.95 4.38
N VAL A 195 -1.03 -21.92 4.42
CA VAL A 195 -1.85 -21.90 5.65
C VAL A 195 -2.93 -22.97 5.54
N VAL A 196 -2.92 -23.93 6.44
CA VAL A 196 -3.98 -24.95 6.49
C VAL A 196 -5.22 -24.35 7.14
N ILE A 197 -6.29 -24.28 6.36
CA ILE A 197 -7.62 -23.85 6.82
C ILE A 197 -8.43 -25.09 7.16
N THR A 198 -8.75 -25.26 8.44
CA THR A 198 -9.43 -26.48 8.97
C THR A 198 -10.92 -26.51 8.67
N SER A 199 -11.55 -25.34 8.59
CA SER A 199 -12.96 -25.20 8.17
C SER A 199 -13.16 -23.83 7.49
N PRO A 200 -14.20 -23.67 6.67
CA PRO A 200 -14.46 -22.40 5.95
C PRO A 200 -14.74 -21.23 6.89
N THR A 201 -15.15 -21.50 8.13
CA THR A 201 -15.47 -20.48 9.14
C THR A 201 -14.45 -20.42 10.28
N ALA A 202 -13.31 -21.14 10.17
CA ALA A 202 -12.24 -21.09 11.17
C ALA A 202 -11.75 -19.64 11.34
N LEU A 203 -11.84 -19.14 12.57
CA LEU A 203 -11.53 -17.75 12.88
C LEU A 203 -10.04 -17.45 12.65
N ILE A 204 -9.77 -16.36 11.96
CA ILE A 204 -8.41 -15.88 11.65
C ILE A 204 -8.09 -14.65 12.52
N SER A 205 -6.97 -14.71 13.25
CA SER A 205 -6.48 -13.56 14.01
C SER A 205 -5.93 -12.49 13.08
N VAL A 206 -6.38 -11.25 13.30
CA VAL A 206 -5.91 -10.06 12.60
C VAL A 206 -5.61 -8.97 13.63
N ASN A 207 -4.36 -8.54 13.71
CA ASN A 207 -3.95 -7.51 14.64
C ASN A 207 -4.62 -6.15 14.32
N SER A 208 -4.69 -5.29 15.32
CA SER A 208 -5.24 -3.93 15.17
C SER A 208 -4.58 -3.16 14.02
N GLY A 209 -5.39 -2.63 13.11
CA GLY A 209 -4.93 -1.89 11.94
C GLY A 209 -4.29 -2.75 10.83
N ARG A 210 -4.24 -4.08 11.01
CA ARG A 210 -3.60 -4.99 10.05
C ARG A 210 -4.63 -5.72 9.19
N PHE A 211 -4.11 -6.48 8.25
CA PHE A 211 -4.89 -7.21 7.25
C PHE A 211 -4.24 -8.56 6.94
N ARG A 212 -4.98 -9.45 6.27
CA ARG A 212 -4.51 -10.72 5.69
C ARG A 212 -5.13 -10.89 4.31
N VAL A 213 -4.40 -11.51 3.39
CA VAL A 213 -4.87 -11.77 2.02
C VAL A 213 -4.58 -13.23 1.69
N PHE A 214 -5.62 -14.02 1.52
CA PHE A 214 -5.51 -15.44 1.25
C PHE A 214 -5.96 -15.75 -0.19
N GLY A 215 -5.16 -16.52 -0.92
CA GLY A 215 -5.51 -17.09 -2.22
C GLY A 215 -5.70 -18.60 -2.15
N ASN A 216 -6.60 -19.16 -2.97
CA ASN A 216 -6.74 -20.61 -3.12
C ASN A 216 -5.52 -21.27 -3.77
N GLN A 217 -4.72 -20.51 -4.48
CA GLN A 217 -3.43 -20.88 -5.07
C GLN A 217 -2.41 -19.77 -4.76
N PRO A 218 -1.10 -20.07 -4.80
CA PRO A 218 -0.08 -19.03 -4.71
C PRO A 218 -0.20 -18.07 -5.90
N SER A 219 0.15 -16.81 -5.68
CA SER A 219 0.29 -15.86 -6.76
C SER A 219 1.51 -16.20 -7.61
N THR A 220 1.50 -15.80 -8.89
CA THR A 220 2.63 -15.94 -9.79
C THR A 220 3.80 -15.02 -9.45
N LEU A 221 3.59 -14.10 -8.50
CA LEU A 221 4.63 -13.25 -7.94
C LEU A 221 5.57 -14.10 -7.08
N SER A 222 6.54 -14.76 -7.70
CA SER A 222 7.69 -15.30 -6.97
C SER A 222 8.48 -14.14 -6.37
N ASN A 223 8.81 -14.26 -5.09
CA ASN A 223 9.68 -13.37 -4.29
C ASN A 223 10.25 -12.17 -5.05
N ILE A 224 9.48 -11.09 -5.12
CA ILE A 224 10.09 -9.81 -5.40
C ILE A 224 10.14 -9.13 -4.04
N ASP A 225 11.22 -9.39 -3.33
CA ASP A 225 11.72 -8.43 -2.38
C ASP A 225 11.85 -7.12 -3.15
N PHE A 226 11.00 -6.15 -2.84
CA PHE A 226 11.31 -4.77 -3.10
C PHE A 226 12.43 -4.43 -2.12
N ASP A 227 13.59 -4.97 -2.43
CA ASP A 227 14.82 -4.50 -1.84
C ASP A 227 15.06 -3.13 -2.48
N VAL A 228 14.51 -2.09 -1.86
CA VAL A 228 14.79 -0.68 -2.22
C VAL A 228 16.31 -0.42 -2.11
N ALA A 229 17.08 -1.39 -1.63
CA ALA A 229 18.48 -1.20 -1.28
C ALA A 229 19.50 -1.92 -2.16
N SER A 230 19.18 -2.93 -3.02
CA SER A 230 20.31 -3.77 -3.32
C SER A 230 20.85 -3.84 -4.74
N ASN A 231 20.08 -3.67 -5.80
CA ASN A 231 20.69 -3.93 -7.13
C ASN A 231 20.38 -2.95 -8.26
N GLU A 232 19.50 -1.98 -8.09
CA GLU A 232 19.28 -0.98 -9.13
C GLU A 232 20.37 0.09 -9.12
N ILE A 233 20.92 0.35 -10.30
CA ILE A 233 21.80 1.49 -10.50
C ILE A 233 20.90 2.72 -10.67
N LEU A 234 20.95 3.63 -9.70
CA LEU A 234 20.26 4.91 -9.81
C LEU A 234 21.09 5.89 -10.61
N VAL A 235 20.45 6.62 -11.50
CA VAL A 235 21.06 7.70 -12.27
C VAL A 235 20.49 9.02 -11.76
N TYR A 236 21.34 9.93 -11.31
CA TYR A 236 20.95 11.22 -10.77
C TYR A 236 21.91 12.37 -11.15
N PRO A 237 21.40 13.60 -11.29
CA PRO A 237 20.00 13.96 -11.32
C PRO A 237 19.31 13.42 -12.57
N ASN A 238 18.02 13.10 -12.46
CA ASN A 238 17.21 12.72 -13.61
C ASN A 238 15.92 13.59 -13.62
N PRO A 239 15.73 14.49 -14.60
CA PRO A 239 16.59 14.70 -15.79
C PRO A 239 17.92 15.40 -15.47
N ALA A 240 18.97 15.01 -16.18
CA ALA A 240 20.29 15.64 -16.14
C ALA A 240 20.41 16.75 -17.19
N LYS A 241 21.13 17.85 -16.85
CA LYS A 241 21.44 18.90 -17.83
C LYS A 241 22.82 18.71 -18.46
N ASN A 242 23.86 18.57 -17.65
CA ASN A 242 25.25 18.50 -18.11
C ASN A 242 26.00 17.29 -17.57
N ILE A 243 25.68 16.85 -16.35
CA ILE A 243 26.36 15.77 -15.64
C ILE A 243 25.30 14.88 -15.00
N PHE A 244 25.55 13.60 -14.99
CA PHE A 244 24.82 12.65 -14.17
C PHE A 244 25.80 11.75 -13.42
N SER A 245 25.37 11.22 -12.31
CA SER A 245 26.09 10.24 -11.50
C SER A 245 25.29 8.94 -11.43
N ILE A 246 25.97 7.85 -11.14
CA ILE A 246 25.35 6.53 -10.88
C ILE A 246 25.61 6.13 -9.43
N SER A 247 24.66 5.43 -8.83
CA SER A 247 24.73 5.03 -7.41
C SER A 247 25.66 3.85 -7.14
N LYS A 248 26.12 3.14 -8.18
CA LYS A 248 27.01 1.96 -8.08
C LYS A 248 27.90 1.87 -9.32
N GLY A 249 29.00 1.15 -9.20
CA GLY A 249 29.84 0.81 -10.36
C GLY A 249 29.05 0.00 -11.38
N ALA A 250 29.41 0.16 -12.65
CA ALA A 250 28.82 -0.56 -13.77
C ALA A 250 29.91 -1.07 -14.72
N ASN A 251 29.72 -2.27 -15.28
CA ASN A 251 30.64 -2.80 -16.27
C ASN A 251 30.61 -1.99 -17.57
N GLN A 252 29.41 -1.50 -17.92
CA GLN A 252 29.21 -0.70 -19.12
C GLN A 252 28.02 0.26 -18.90
N ILE A 253 28.14 1.48 -19.45
CA ILE A 253 27.04 2.44 -19.59
C ILE A 253 27.00 2.90 -21.03
N GLU A 254 25.82 2.83 -21.64
CA GLU A 254 25.58 3.30 -22.99
C GLU A 254 24.52 4.39 -22.99
N ILE A 255 24.75 5.45 -23.71
CA ILE A 255 23.84 6.59 -23.86
C ILE A 255 23.31 6.58 -25.28
N TYR A 256 21.99 6.59 -25.41
CA TYR A 256 21.28 6.60 -26.69
C TYR A 256 20.42 7.86 -26.85
N THR A 257 20.24 8.28 -28.09
CA THR A 257 19.16 9.25 -28.41
C THR A 257 17.79 8.57 -28.24
N LEU A 258 16.72 9.35 -28.20
CA LEU A 258 15.35 8.83 -28.20
C LEU A 258 15.03 7.99 -29.45
N THR A 259 15.78 8.16 -30.54
CA THR A 259 15.65 7.40 -31.80
C THR A 259 16.52 6.12 -31.81
N GLY A 260 17.18 5.77 -30.68
CA GLY A 260 17.97 4.57 -30.56
C GLY A 260 19.40 4.64 -31.13
N GLN A 261 19.90 5.82 -31.49
CA GLN A 261 21.27 5.98 -31.94
C GLN A 261 22.23 6.07 -30.74
N LEU A 262 23.27 5.22 -30.70
CA LEU A 262 24.30 5.27 -29.67
C LEU A 262 25.07 6.60 -29.74
N VAL A 263 25.08 7.35 -28.63
CA VAL A 263 25.78 8.60 -28.48
C VAL A 263 27.16 8.38 -27.86
N LYS A 264 27.21 7.57 -26.79
CA LYS A 264 28.45 7.29 -26.07
C LYS A 264 28.36 5.99 -25.28
N SER A 265 29.51 5.30 -25.13
CA SER A 265 29.70 4.13 -24.27
C SER A 265 30.86 4.37 -23.33
N PHE A 266 30.71 3.88 -22.08
CA PHE A 266 31.74 3.87 -21.05
C PHE A 266 31.86 2.43 -20.53
N GLU A 267 33.08 1.98 -20.23
CA GLU A 267 33.32 0.66 -19.70
C GLU A 267 34.05 0.72 -18.35
N ASN A 268 33.84 -0.29 -17.50
CA ASN A 268 34.53 -0.48 -16.22
C ASN A 268 34.45 0.74 -15.27
N ILE A 269 33.26 1.31 -15.10
CA ILE A 269 33.04 2.48 -14.25
C ILE A 269 33.06 2.03 -12.79
N GLN A 270 34.05 2.49 -12.05
CA GLN A 270 34.17 2.28 -10.61
C GLN A 270 33.71 3.51 -9.84
N MET A 271 33.17 3.30 -8.62
CA MET A 271 32.91 4.42 -7.69
C MET A 271 34.25 4.92 -7.16
N GLU A 272 34.49 6.23 -7.22
CA GLU A 272 35.56 6.84 -6.42
C GLU A 272 35.22 6.63 -4.95
N GLN A 273 36.13 6.02 -4.21
CA GLN A 273 36.08 5.99 -2.75
C GLN A 273 36.61 7.35 -2.25
N GLU A 274 35.75 8.14 -1.60
CA GLU A 274 36.21 9.28 -0.78
C GLU A 274 36.91 8.81 0.50
#